data_4aded83f8acd9fdae6bde24a346e703b
#
_entry.id   4aded83f8acd9fdae6bde24a346e703b
#
_cell.length_a   1.000
_cell.length_b   1.000
_cell.length_c   1.000
_cell.angle_alpha   90.00
_cell.angle_beta   90.00
_cell.angle_gamma   90.00
#
_symmetry.space_group_name_H-M   'P 1'
#
loop_
_entity.id
_entity.type
_entity.pdbx_description
1 polymer ?
#
loop_
_entity_poly.entity_id
_entity_poly.type
_entity_poly.pdbx_seq_one_letter_code
_entity_poly.pdbx_strand_id
1 'polypeptide(L)'
;DVCSSELLIHERTTGPEIFDDTDGKVDVFVAGIGTGGTMTGVSRYLKKQKGLPLVSVAVEPTHSPVITQTREGRELAPGPHKIQGIGAGFVPKNLDLSLVDRVEQVTNDESIAMARRLAREEGILCGISCGAAMTAALRLAHEPAMAKKTIVTVLPDAGERYLTGALFEGMFDQIERMTG
;
A
#
# COMPACT_ATOMS: atom_id res chain seq x y z
N ASP A 1 21.41 -11.29 -4.10
CA ASP A 1 20.92 -9.92 -3.88
C ASP A 1 19.59 -9.99 -3.12
N VAL A 2 19.57 -9.44 -1.91
CA VAL A 2 18.41 -9.46 -1.00
C VAL A 2 17.16 -8.87 -1.69
N CYS A 3 17.33 -7.84 -2.49
CA CYS A 3 16.23 -7.18 -3.18
C CYS A 3 15.56 -8.06 -4.24
N SER A 4 16.31 -8.83 -5.00
CA SER A 4 15.71 -9.76 -6.00
C SER A 4 15.04 -10.95 -5.35
N SER A 5 15.52 -11.41 -4.18
CA SER A 5 14.86 -12.49 -3.43
C SER A 5 13.49 -12.06 -2.87
N GLU A 6 13.37 -10.81 -2.43
CA GLU A 6 12.11 -10.23 -1.93
C GLU A 6 11.03 -10.17 -3.03
N LEU A 7 11.40 -9.77 -4.24
CA LEU A 7 10.48 -9.80 -5.37
C LEU A 7 10.01 -11.23 -5.68
N LEU A 8 10.94 -12.17 -5.72
CA LEU A 8 10.65 -13.57 -6.05
C LEU A 8 9.75 -14.24 -5.01
N ILE A 9 9.86 -13.90 -3.73
CA ILE A 9 8.98 -14.47 -2.70
C ILE A 9 7.54 -14.04 -2.94
N HIS A 10 7.29 -12.77 -3.25
CA HIS A 10 5.93 -12.29 -3.55
C HIS A 10 5.37 -12.88 -4.84
N GLU A 11 6.20 -13.13 -5.84
CA GLU A 11 5.77 -13.81 -7.06
C GLU A 11 5.42 -15.29 -6.83
N ARG A 12 6.13 -15.97 -5.89
CA ARG A 12 5.97 -17.40 -5.62
C ARG A 12 4.99 -17.74 -4.50
N THR A 13 4.65 -16.78 -3.63
CA THR A 13 3.76 -16.99 -2.48
C THR A 13 2.58 -16.01 -2.49
N THR A 14 2.80 -14.73 -2.26
CA THR A 14 1.73 -13.73 -2.12
C THR A 14 0.81 -13.65 -3.35
N GLY A 15 1.39 -13.70 -4.56
CA GLY A 15 0.62 -13.72 -5.80
C GLY A 15 -0.29 -14.96 -5.91
N PRO A 16 0.22 -16.19 -5.76
CA PRO A 16 -0.57 -17.41 -5.65
C PRO A 16 -1.65 -17.37 -4.58
N GLU A 17 -1.32 -16.93 -3.35
CA GLU A 17 -2.27 -16.81 -2.24
C GLU A 17 -3.44 -15.88 -2.60
N ILE A 18 -3.16 -14.69 -3.15
CA ILE A 18 -4.22 -13.77 -3.60
C ILE A 18 -5.08 -14.42 -4.69
N PHE A 19 -4.47 -15.14 -5.63
CA PHE A 19 -5.20 -15.81 -6.71
C PHE A 19 -6.13 -16.90 -6.17
N ASP A 20 -5.63 -17.73 -5.28
CA ASP A 20 -6.36 -18.87 -4.71
C ASP A 20 -7.48 -18.38 -3.78
N ASP A 21 -7.21 -17.42 -2.89
CA ASP A 21 -8.18 -16.86 -1.95
C ASP A 21 -9.31 -16.07 -2.63
N THR A 22 -9.09 -15.59 -3.85
CA THR A 22 -10.12 -14.89 -4.64
C THR A 22 -10.76 -15.75 -5.72
N ASP A 23 -10.45 -17.04 -5.80
CA ASP A 23 -10.82 -17.92 -6.95
C ASP A 23 -10.42 -17.29 -8.30
N GLY A 24 -9.31 -16.59 -8.35
CA GLY A 24 -8.83 -15.85 -9.52
C GLY A 24 -9.67 -14.62 -9.90
N LYS A 25 -10.60 -14.19 -9.03
CA LYS A 25 -11.51 -13.05 -9.28
C LYS A 25 -10.97 -11.77 -8.66
N VAL A 26 -9.76 -11.39 -9.02
CA VAL A 26 -9.15 -10.12 -8.61
C VAL A 26 -9.06 -9.17 -9.81
N ASP A 27 -9.68 -8.01 -9.68
CA ASP A 27 -9.69 -6.97 -10.73
C ASP A 27 -8.64 -5.88 -10.48
N VAL A 28 -8.42 -5.53 -9.22
CA VAL A 28 -7.52 -4.45 -8.82
C VAL A 28 -6.63 -4.90 -7.67
N PHE A 29 -5.34 -4.66 -7.80
CA PHE A 29 -4.37 -4.88 -6.74
C PHE A 29 -3.73 -3.55 -6.31
N VAL A 30 -3.83 -3.23 -5.02
CA VAL A 30 -3.34 -1.97 -4.44
C VAL A 30 -2.22 -2.28 -3.44
N ALA A 31 -1.06 -1.66 -3.59
CA ALA A 31 0.02 -1.81 -2.63
C ALA A 31 0.87 -0.54 -2.49
N GLY A 32 1.30 -0.24 -1.26
CA GLY A 32 2.28 0.79 -0.97
C GLY A 32 3.66 0.41 -1.54
N ILE A 33 4.39 1.40 -2.06
CA ILE A 33 5.70 1.17 -2.65
C ILE A 33 6.82 1.53 -1.67
N GLY A 34 7.38 0.48 -1.05
CA GLY A 34 8.64 0.52 -0.33
C GLY A 34 9.78 0.11 -1.26
N THR A 35 10.13 -1.17 -1.28
CA THR A 35 11.13 -1.75 -2.18
C THR A 35 10.59 -2.05 -3.58
N GLY A 36 9.28 -2.08 -3.74
CA GLY A 36 8.60 -2.44 -4.99
C GLY A 36 8.41 -3.95 -5.20
N GLY A 37 8.95 -4.78 -4.31
CA GLY A 37 8.91 -6.25 -4.42
C GLY A 37 7.49 -6.81 -4.45
N THR A 38 6.63 -6.39 -3.53
CA THR A 38 5.23 -6.82 -3.45
C THR A 38 4.45 -6.47 -4.71
N MET A 39 4.50 -5.20 -5.13
CA MET A 39 3.80 -4.73 -6.33
C MET A 39 4.25 -5.50 -7.57
N THR A 40 5.55 -5.61 -7.79
CA THR A 40 6.09 -6.28 -8.97
C THR A 40 5.84 -7.80 -8.94
N GLY A 41 6.11 -8.46 -7.81
CA GLY A 41 5.96 -9.91 -7.68
C GLY A 41 4.53 -10.37 -7.90
N VAL A 42 3.58 -9.75 -7.20
CA VAL A 42 2.14 -10.05 -7.33
C VAL A 42 1.65 -9.75 -8.75
N SER A 43 2.00 -8.57 -9.30
CA SER A 43 1.57 -8.19 -10.64
C SER A 43 2.16 -9.10 -11.72
N ARG A 44 3.40 -9.57 -11.59
CA ARG A 44 3.98 -10.57 -12.51
C ARG A 44 3.20 -11.86 -12.48
N TYR A 45 2.92 -12.38 -11.30
CA TYR A 45 2.16 -13.62 -11.16
C TYR A 45 0.77 -13.48 -11.76
N LEU A 46 -0.01 -12.49 -11.34
CA LEU A 46 -1.40 -12.34 -11.77
C LEU A 46 -1.54 -11.94 -13.24
N LYS A 47 -0.74 -10.98 -13.73
CA LYS A 47 -0.82 -10.51 -15.12
C LYS A 47 -0.11 -11.44 -16.11
N LYS A 48 1.14 -11.87 -15.79
CA LYS A 48 1.99 -12.58 -16.77
C LYS A 48 1.80 -14.10 -16.71
N GLN A 49 1.69 -14.68 -15.50
CA GLN A 49 1.55 -16.14 -15.37
C GLN A 49 0.08 -16.57 -15.46
N LYS A 50 -0.85 -15.83 -14.85
CA LYS A 50 -2.29 -16.15 -14.86
C LYS A 50 -3.06 -15.46 -15.99
N GLY A 51 -2.50 -14.46 -16.64
CA GLY A 51 -3.14 -13.76 -17.76
C GLY A 51 -4.34 -12.90 -17.36
N LEU A 52 -4.44 -12.48 -16.07
CA LEU A 52 -5.57 -11.68 -15.61
C LEU A 52 -5.49 -10.24 -16.13
N PRO A 53 -6.64 -9.61 -16.46
CA PRO A 53 -6.73 -8.19 -16.81
C PRO A 53 -6.68 -7.31 -15.55
N LEU A 54 -5.68 -7.54 -14.71
CA LEU A 54 -5.50 -6.88 -13.42
C LEU A 54 -5.09 -5.41 -13.60
N VAL A 55 -5.70 -4.52 -12.83
CA VAL A 55 -5.23 -3.15 -12.64
C VAL A 55 -4.33 -3.08 -11.41
N SER A 56 -3.05 -2.79 -11.60
CA SER A 56 -2.07 -2.66 -10.51
C SER A 56 -1.91 -1.20 -10.13
N VAL A 57 -2.19 -0.88 -8.86
CA VAL A 57 -2.21 0.49 -8.32
C VAL A 57 -1.13 0.66 -7.27
N ALA A 58 -0.12 1.44 -7.59
CA ALA A 58 0.95 1.81 -6.66
C ALA A 58 0.51 2.95 -5.74
N VAL A 59 0.85 2.87 -4.46
CA VAL A 59 0.55 3.94 -3.49
C VAL A 59 1.86 4.58 -3.01
N GLU A 60 1.90 5.90 -3.07
CA GLU A 60 3.04 6.70 -2.62
C GLU A 60 2.59 7.90 -1.76
N PRO A 61 3.49 8.45 -0.90
CA PRO A 61 3.17 9.65 -0.13
C PRO A 61 3.09 10.88 -1.04
N THR A 62 2.10 11.74 -0.80
CA THR A 62 1.97 13.04 -1.49
C THR A 62 3.23 13.92 -1.36
N HIS A 63 3.94 13.82 -0.22
CA HIS A 63 5.15 14.59 0.02
C HIS A 63 6.41 14.01 -0.66
N SER A 64 6.34 12.78 -1.17
CA SER A 64 7.46 12.12 -1.87
C SER A 64 6.94 11.36 -3.10
N PRO A 65 6.36 12.08 -4.11
CA PRO A 65 5.64 11.48 -5.22
C PRO A 65 6.57 11.07 -6.38
N VAL A 66 7.65 10.34 -6.06
CA VAL A 66 8.74 10.02 -6.99
C VAL A 66 8.30 9.09 -8.13
N ILE A 67 7.31 8.22 -7.90
CA ILE A 67 6.80 7.32 -8.93
C ILE A 67 5.98 8.11 -9.95
N THR A 68 5.08 8.97 -9.47
CA THR A 68 4.32 9.90 -10.34
C THR A 68 5.27 10.77 -11.14
N GLN A 69 6.25 11.41 -10.48
CA GLN A 69 7.21 12.29 -11.15
C GLN A 69 8.01 11.55 -12.24
N THR A 70 8.44 10.31 -11.95
CA THR A 70 9.15 9.48 -12.94
C THR A 70 8.27 9.18 -14.14
N ARG A 71 7.00 8.80 -13.93
CA ARG A 71 6.05 8.50 -15.02
C ARG A 71 5.74 9.73 -15.89
N GLU A 72 5.77 10.91 -15.31
CA GLU A 72 5.55 12.18 -15.98
C GLU A 72 6.83 12.80 -16.58
N GLY A 73 7.98 12.15 -16.41
CA GLY A 73 9.29 12.66 -16.86
C GLY A 73 9.74 13.93 -16.15
N ARG A 74 9.24 14.16 -14.93
CA ARG A 74 9.63 15.30 -14.10
C ARG A 74 10.86 15.02 -13.25
N GLU A 75 11.55 16.05 -12.83
CA GLU A 75 12.62 15.96 -11.84
C GLU A 75 12.08 15.44 -10.51
N LEU A 76 12.85 14.56 -9.85
CA LEU A 76 12.46 13.99 -8.57
C LEU A 76 12.63 15.00 -7.44
N ALA A 77 11.56 15.23 -6.70
CA ALA A 77 11.53 16.11 -5.52
C ALA A 77 10.96 15.34 -4.32
N PRO A 78 11.74 14.42 -3.72
CA PRO A 78 11.31 13.72 -2.51
C PRO A 78 11.29 14.66 -1.32
N GLY A 79 10.29 14.48 -0.44
CA GLY A 79 10.15 15.24 0.78
C GLY A 79 9.88 14.36 2.00
N PRO A 80 10.04 14.89 3.22
CA PRO A 80 9.79 14.15 4.45
C PRO A 80 8.30 13.84 4.64
N HIS A 81 8.02 12.63 5.12
CA HIS A 81 6.66 12.18 5.44
C HIS A 81 6.66 11.22 6.63
N LYS A 82 5.46 10.93 7.17
CA LYS A 82 5.27 10.06 8.35
C LYS A 82 4.87 8.62 7.99
N ILE A 83 4.71 8.30 6.72
CA ILE A 83 4.24 6.98 6.27
C ILE A 83 5.46 6.04 6.18
N GLN A 84 5.75 5.35 7.27
CA GLN A 84 6.89 4.42 7.32
C GLN A 84 6.67 3.22 6.39
N GLY A 85 7.76 2.74 5.80
CA GLY A 85 7.76 1.56 4.93
C GLY A 85 7.54 1.84 3.44
N ILE A 86 7.07 3.04 3.06
CA ILE A 86 6.90 3.45 1.65
C ILE A 86 7.54 4.81 1.39
N GLY A 87 7.65 5.24 0.14
CA GLY A 87 8.10 6.57 -0.22
C GLY A 87 9.59 6.81 0.01
N ALA A 88 10.47 5.90 -0.38
CA ALA A 88 11.92 5.92 -0.13
C ALA A 88 12.69 7.12 -0.75
N GLY A 89 12.01 8.01 -1.48
CA GLY A 89 12.63 9.18 -2.11
C GLY A 89 13.31 8.90 -3.45
N PHE A 90 13.24 7.67 -3.93
CA PHE A 90 13.72 7.21 -5.23
C PHE A 90 12.82 6.08 -5.76
N VAL A 91 12.86 5.81 -7.06
CA VAL A 91 12.18 4.65 -7.63
C VAL A 91 13.02 3.39 -7.36
N PRO A 92 12.46 2.41 -6.62
CA PRO A 92 13.20 1.20 -6.28
C PRO A 92 13.52 0.37 -7.52
N LYS A 93 14.71 -0.26 -7.56
CA LYS A 93 15.13 -1.11 -8.68
C LYS A 93 14.20 -2.32 -8.91
N ASN A 94 13.56 -2.81 -7.86
CA ASN A 94 12.62 -3.94 -7.95
C ASN A 94 11.23 -3.55 -8.46
N LEU A 95 10.94 -2.26 -8.55
CA LEU A 95 9.67 -1.79 -9.09
C LEU A 95 9.70 -1.81 -10.62
N ASP A 96 8.98 -2.74 -11.20
CA ASP A 96 8.72 -2.77 -12.64
C ASP A 96 7.58 -1.81 -12.98
N LEU A 97 7.92 -0.59 -13.38
CA LEU A 97 6.95 0.45 -13.72
C LEU A 97 6.03 0.06 -14.89
N SER A 98 6.45 -0.88 -15.75
CA SER A 98 5.61 -1.36 -16.85
C SER A 98 4.40 -2.16 -16.39
N LEU A 99 4.43 -2.66 -15.15
CA LEU A 99 3.34 -3.39 -14.53
C LEU A 99 2.37 -2.48 -13.75
N VAL A 100 2.76 -1.22 -13.48
CA VAL A 100 1.96 -0.26 -12.73
C VAL A 100 1.03 0.50 -13.66
N ASP A 101 -0.27 0.28 -13.53
CA ASP A 101 -1.27 0.95 -14.36
C ASP A 101 -1.61 2.36 -13.82
N ARG A 102 -1.70 2.48 -12.50
CA ARG A 102 -2.10 3.72 -11.82
C ARG A 102 -1.25 3.98 -10.58
N VAL A 103 -1.11 5.25 -10.21
CA VAL A 103 -0.46 5.68 -8.97
C VAL A 103 -1.44 6.51 -8.17
N GLU A 104 -1.61 6.18 -6.89
CA GLU A 104 -2.40 6.93 -5.91
C GLU A 104 -1.48 7.61 -4.90
N GLN A 105 -1.71 8.89 -4.66
CA GLN A 105 -0.99 9.65 -3.66
C GLN A 105 -1.84 9.81 -2.41
N VAL A 106 -1.24 9.56 -1.24
CA VAL A 106 -1.93 9.65 0.05
C VAL A 106 -1.13 10.53 1.01
N THR A 107 -1.83 11.39 1.75
CA THR A 107 -1.23 12.26 2.77
C THR A 107 -0.95 11.49 4.07
N ASN A 108 -0.09 12.08 4.93
CA ASN A 108 0.16 11.56 6.27
C ASN A 108 -1.12 11.40 7.08
N ASP A 109 -1.96 12.45 7.08
CA ASP A 109 -3.16 12.52 7.92
C ASP A 109 -4.21 11.50 7.48
N GLU A 110 -4.42 11.33 6.16
CA GLU A 110 -5.32 10.30 5.63
C GLU A 110 -4.84 8.90 6.01
N SER A 111 -3.54 8.65 5.92
CA SER A 111 -2.94 7.35 6.25
C SER A 111 -3.12 7.00 7.73
N ILE A 112 -2.84 7.96 8.62
CA ILE A 112 -3.00 7.79 10.07
C ILE A 112 -4.48 7.62 10.43
N ALA A 113 -5.35 8.47 9.89
CA ALA A 113 -6.79 8.38 10.14
C ALA A 113 -7.36 7.03 9.71
N MET A 114 -6.96 6.52 8.55
CA MET A 114 -7.42 5.23 8.03
C MET A 114 -6.88 4.06 8.84
N ALA A 115 -5.61 4.06 9.25
CA ALA A 115 -5.07 3.01 10.11
C ALA A 115 -5.82 2.95 11.47
N ARG A 116 -6.15 4.12 12.04
CA ARG A 116 -6.99 4.20 13.25
C ARG A 116 -8.43 3.70 13.02
N ARG A 117 -9.00 3.96 11.84
CA ARG A 117 -10.33 3.45 11.46
C ARG A 117 -10.33 1.93 11.34
N LEU A 118 -9.33 1.35 10.67
CA LEU A 118 -9.17 -0.10 10.56
C LEU A 118 -9.14 -0.78 11.94
N ALA A 119 -8.41 -0.19 12.90
CA ALA A 119 -8.36 -0.71 14.26
C ALA A 119 -9.71 -0.62 14.98
N ARG A 120 -10.46 0.49 14.83
CA ARG A 120 -11.72 0.72 15.55
C ARG A 120 -12.92 0.04 14.91
N GLU A 121 -12.99 0.03 13.57
CA GLU A 121 -14.15 -0.40 12.82
C GLU A 121 -14.07 -1.88 12.43
N GLU A 122 -12.84 -2.37 12.14
CA GLU A 122 -12.59 -3.72 11.64
C GLU A 122 -11.78 -4.60 12.61
N GLY A 123 -11.27 -4.04 13.70
CA GLY A 123 -10.40 -4.75 14.63
C GLY A 123 -9.01 -5.07 14.08
N ILE A 124 -8.59 -4.41 13.00
CA ILE A 124 -7.29 -4.64 12.33
C ILE A 124 -6.28 -3.60 12.83
N LEU A 125 -5.43 -4.02 13.77
CA LEU A 125 -4.34 -3.21 14.28
C LEU A 125 -3.16 -3.25 13.32
N CYS A 126 -2.99 -2.20 12.50
CA CYS A 126 -1.99 -2.15 11.44
C CYS A 126 -1.20 -0.84 11.42
N GLY A 127 -0.11 -0.79 10.65
CA GLY A 127 0.76 0.37 10.53
C GLY A 127 0.20 1.50 9.64
N ILE A 128 0.92 2.63 9.61
CA ILE A 128 0.50 3.83 8.86
C ILE A 128 0.46 3.56 7.35
N SER A 129 1.41 2.77 6.81
CA SER A 129 1.43 2.40 5.38
C SER A 129 0.25 1.52 4.97
N CYS A 130 -0.27 0.70 5.89
CA CYS A 130 -1.52 -0.04 5.69
C CYS A 130 -2.70 0.92 5.54
N GLY A 131 -2.76 1.97 6.37
CA GLY A 131 -3.74 3.04 6.23
C GLY A 131 -3.64 3.76 4.89
N ALA A 132 -2.42 4.01 4.39
CA ALA A 132 -2.21 4.59 3.07
C ALA A 132 -2.78 3.68 1.96
N ALA A 133 -2.44 2.39 1.97
CA ALA A 133 -2.91 1.42 0.99
C ALA A 133 -4.44 1.29 1.01
N MET A 134 -5.05 1.20 2.20
CA MET A 134 -6.50 1.13 2.35
C MET A 134 -7.21 2.43 1.92
N THR A 135 -6.63 3.60 2.19
CA THR A 135 -7.17 4.89 1.70
C THR A 135 -7.26 4.89 0.18
N ALA A 136 -6.20 4.47 -0.50
CA ALA A 136 -6.19 4.36 -1.97
C ALA A 136 -7.23 3.34 -2.45
N ALA A 137 -7.30 2.17 -1.83
CA ALA A 137 -8.27 1.13 -2.18
C ALA A 137 -9.73 1.62 -2.03
N LEU A 138 -10.05 2.34 -0.96
CA LEU A 138 -11.39 2.89 -0.75
C LEU A 138 -11.72 4.01 -1.74
N ARG A 139 -10.76 4.87 -2.11
CA ARG A 139 -10.99 5.86 -3.17
C ARG A 139 -11.39 5.19 -4.48
N LEU A 140 -10.67 4.15 -4.87
CA LEU A 140 -10.99 3.35 -6.05
C LEU A 140 -12.37 2.71 -5.94
N ALA A 141 -12.70 2.12 -4.79
CA ALA A 141 -14.00 1.48 -4.56
C ALA A 141 -15.19 2.43 -4.72
N HIS A 142 -15.01 3.74 -4.51
CA HIS A 142 -16.03 4.75 -4.73
C HIS A 142 -16.15 5.21 -6.19
N GLU A 143 -15.24 4.82 -7.07
CA GLU A 143 -15.35 5.15 -8.48
C GLU A 143 -16.43 4.29 -9.16
N PRO A 144 -17.34 4.88 -9.95
CA PRO A 144 -18.40 4.12 -10.63
C PRO A 144 -17.85 2.99 -11.52
N ALA A 145 -16.68 3.20 -12.12
CA ALA A 145 -16.00 2.20 -12.95
C ALA A 145 -15.52 0.97 -12.18
N MET A 146 -15.39 1.08 -10.86
CA MET A 146 -14.97 0.00 -9.96
C MET A 146 -16.15 -0.73 -9.30
N ALA A 147 -17.38 -0.37 -9.64
CA ALA A 147 -18.57 -1.06 -9.14
C ALA A 147 -18.52 -2.55 -9.48
N LYS A 148 -18.73 -3.41 -8.46
CA LYS A 148 -18.66 -4.88 -8.55
C LYS A 148 -17.27 -5.44 -8.87
N LYS A 149 -16.20 -4.63 -8.75
CA LYS A 149 -14.83 -5.07 -8.89
C LYS A 149 -14.28 -5.60 -7.56
N THR A 150 -13.49 -6.65 -7.63
CA THR A 150 -12.74 -7.16 -6.47
C THR A 150 -11.43 -6.39 -6.36
N ILE A 151 -11.29 -5.61 -5.28
CA ILE A 151 -10.10 -4.83 -4.96
C ILE A 151 -9.36 -5.52 -3.82
N VAL A 152 -8.12 -5.91 -4.04
CA VAL A 152 -7.26 -6.52 -3.03
C VAL A 152 -6.17 -5.54 -2.64
N THR A 153 -5.94 -5.38 -1.33
CA THR A 153 -4.81 -4.60 -0.80
C THR A 153 -4.06 -5.41 0.25
N VAL A 154 -2.75 -5.18 0.34
CA VAL A 154 -1.89 -5.81 1.37
C VAL A 154 -1.69 -4.83 2.51
N LEU A 155 -1.86 -5.32 3.74
CA LEU A 155 -1.57 -4.62 4.99
C LEU A 155 -0.29 -5.23 5.59
N PRO A 156 0.91 -4.67 5.27
CA PRO A 156 2.17 -5.41 5.43
C PRO A 156 2.72 -5.47 6.85
N ASP A 157 2.22 -4.66 7.79
CA ASP A 157 2.73 -4.65 9.16
C ASP A 157 1.65 -4.42 10.22
N ALA A 158 1.99 -4.73 11.47
CA ALA A 158 1.14 -4.58 12.63
C ALA A 158 1.39 -3.26 13.36
N GLY A 159 0.35 -2.74 14.02
CA GLY A 159 0.37 -1.42 14.68
C GLY A 159 1.23 -1.34 15.93
N GLU A 160 1.59 -2.46 16.56
CA GLU A 160 2.39 -2.50 17.80
C GLU A 160 3.75 -1.79 17.66
N ARG A 161 4.29 -1.75 16.45
CA ARG A 161 5.56 -1.04 16.15
C ARG A 161 5.46 0.47 16.29
N TYR A 162 4.24 1.01 16.35
CA TYR A 162 3.96 2.44 16.30
C TYR A 162 3.35 3.02 17.59
N LEU A 163 3.33 2.23 18.69
CA LEU A 163 2.70 2.62 19.96
C LEU A 163 3.20 3.95 20.53
N THR A 164 4.47 4.28 20.31
CA THR A 164 5.09 5.53 20.75
C THR A 164 5.20 6.58 19.61
N GLY A 165 4.58 6.30 18.47
CA GLY A 165 4.67 7.13 17.26
C GLY A 165 3.40 7.90 16.94
N ALA A 166 3.42 8.59 15.78
CA ALA A 166 2.33 9.42 15.30
C ALA A 166 0.98 8.69 15.17
N LEU A 167 0.99 7.36 15.01
CA LEU A 167 -0.23 6.57 14.90
C LEU A 167 -1.11 6.65 16.14
N PHE A 168 -0.50 6.67 17.33
CA PHE A 168 -1.21 6.67 18.62
C PHE A 168 -1.06 7.99 19.40
N GLU A 169 -0.43 9.02 18.79
CA GLU A 169 -0.26 10.32 19.40
C GLU A 169 -1.60 10.91 19.88
N GLY A 170 -1.67 11.31 21.15
CA GLY A 170 -2.84 11.86 21.81
C GLY A 170 -3.94 10.86 22.19
N MET A 171 -3.79 9.57 21.87
CA MET A 171 -4.81 8.57 22.23
C MET A 171 -4.67 8.06 23.66
N PHE A 172 -3.45 7.96 24.19
CA PHE A 172 -3.19 7.49 25.55
C PHE A 172 -3.41 8.56 26.62
N ASP A 173 -3.21 9.84 26.28
CA ASP A 173 -3.46 10.96 27.18
C ASP A 173 -4.93 11.04 27.66
N GLN A 174 -5.86 10.49 26.91
CA GLN A 174 -7.27 10.42 27.27
C GLN A 174 -7.56 9.29 28.27
N ILE A 175 -6.83 8.19 28.19
CA ILE A 175 -7.00 7.03 29.11
C ILE A 175 -6.46 7.38 30.49
N GLU A 176 -5.31 8.04 30.58
CA GLU A 176 -4.74 8.51 31.87
C GLU A 176 -5.65 9.51 32.59
N ARG A 177 -6.37 10.36 31.86
CA ARG A 177 -7.35 11.31 32.44
C ARG A 177 -8.65 10.66 32.91
N MET A 178 -8.98 9.45 32.45
CA MET A 178 -10.19 8.73 32.87
C MET A 178 -9.94 7.84 34.11
N THR A 179 -8.69 7.60 34.50
CA THR A 179 -8.29 6.76 35.63
C THR A 179 -7.79 7.55 36.85
N GLY A 180 -7.78 8.86 36.82
CA GLY A 180 -7.48 9.80 37.90
C GLY A 180 -8.73 10.55 38.33
#